data_f8a4b7582001df664558c54a33959b28
#
_entry.id   f8a4b7582001df664558c54a33959b28
#
_cell.length_a   1.000
_cell.length_b   1.000
_cell.length_c   1.000
_cell.angle_alpha   90.00
_cell.angle_beta   90.00
_cell.angle_gamma   90.00
#
_symmetry.space_group_name_H-M   'P 1'
#
loop_
_entity.id
_entity.type
_entity.pdbx_description
1 polymer ?
#
loop_
_entity_poly.entity_id
_entity_poly.type
_entity_poly.pdbx_seq_one_letter_code
_entity_poly.pdbx_strand_id
1 'polypeptide(L)'
;MSGFVFYDGPSMIDGAPIVAIAVLQSDNRKTGNMVQTYILRADTHPVDAIRTGEDSSICGDCMHRARIVETIDKRGRKRFKRVRTCYVNVGQSVAAVFGAWARGSYPLIDPADAAQLIADRVVRIGSYGDPAAVPAGHWHALIARAAGHTGYSHQWRMAHAQGLRDIVMASADSAQDRDLARAMGWRTFTVRTADQSLAAREIACPASPEGGNRRQCIDCKACDGAGLNAARASVSIVVHGAMARHFVGA
;
A
#
# COMPACT_ATOMS: atom_id res chain seq x y z
N MET A 1 -20.68 -12.18 -6.90
CA MET A 1 -19.52 -11.43 -7.42
C MET A 1 -18.44 -11.48 -6.36
N SER A 2 -17.19 -11.88 -6.73
CA SER A 2 -16.04 -11.95 -5.79
C SER A 2 -15.25 -10.64 -5.73
N GLY A 3 -15.42 -9.76 -6.72
CA GLY A 3 -14.75 -8.47 -6.85
C GLY A 3 -15.21 -7.73 -8.10
N PHE A 4 -14.68 -6.53 -8.29
CA PHE A 4 -14.97 -5.66 -9.44
C PHE A 4 -13.80 -4.73 -9.72
N VAL A 5 -13.74 -4.21 -10.95
CA VAL A 5 -12.86 -3.11 -11.36
C VAL A 5 -13.56 -1.80 -11.05
N PHE A 6 -12.90 -0.85 -10.40
CA PHE A 6 -13.42 0.49 -10.15
C PHE A 6 -12.61 1.60 -10.83
N TYR A 7 -11.49 1.23 -11.46
CA TYR A 7 -10.71 2.11 -12.33
C TYR A 7 -9.98 1.29 -13.38
N ASP A 8 -10.06 1.73 -14.63
CA ASP A 8 -9.29 1.23 -15.77
C ASP A 8 -8.86 2.43 -16.60
N GLY A 9 -7.56 2.70 -16.65
CA GLY A 9 -7.05 3.90 -17.30
C GLY A 9 -5.57 4.16 -17.05
N PRO A 10 -5.08 5.38 -17.39
CA PRO A 10 -3.67 5.72 -17.24
C PRO A 10 -3.27 5.90 -15.76
N SER A 11 -2.09 5.42 -15.39
CA SER A 11 -1.49 5.72 -14.10
C SER A 11 -1.22 7.23 -13.94
N MET A 12 -1.56 7.78 -12.78
CA MET A 12 -1.21 9.16 -12.41
C MET A 12 0.31 9.35 -12.22
N ILE A 13 1.08 8.28 -12.14
CA ILE A 13 2.53 8.32 -11.93
C ILE A 13 3.26 8.57 -13.26
N ASP A 14 2.90 7.83 -14.31
CA ASP A 14 3.66 7.84 -15.57
C ASP A 14 2.80 7.64 -16.84
N GLY A 15 1.47 7.58 -16.69
CA GLY A 15 0.53 7.40 -17.81
C GLY A 15 0.39 5.98 -18.34
N ALA A 16 1.10 5.01 -17.80
CA ALA A 16 1.00 3.61 -18.23
C ALA A 16 -0.39 3.01 -17.92
N PRO A 17 -0.87 2.04 -18.73
CA PRO A 17 -2.19 1.44 -18.50
C PRO A 17 -2.22 0.64 -17.20
N ILE A 18 -3.17 0.95 -16.33
CA ILE A 18 -3.38 0.27 -15.05
C ILE A 18 -4.85 -0.07 -14.84
N VAL A 19 -5.09 -1.03 -13.96
CA VAL A 19 -6.42 -1.39 -13.47
C VAL A 19 -6.42 -1.41 -11.95
N ALA A 20 -7.50 -0.87 -11.32
CA ALA A 20 -7.72 -0.97 -9.89
C ALA A 20 -8.95 -1.84 -9.59
N ILE A 21 -8.74 -2.87 -8.77
CA ILE A 21 -9.68 -3.95 -8.50
C ILE A 21 -9.98 -3.99 -7.01
N ALA A 22 -11.26 -4.06 -6.65
CA ALA A 22 -11.71 -4.36 -5.29
C ALA A 22 -12.12 -5.83 -5.20
N VAL A 23 -11.51 -6.56 -4.27
CA VAL A 23 -11.84 -7.95 -3.93
C VAL A 23 -12.63 -7.97 -2.63
N LEU A 24 -13.83 -8.54 -2.67
CA LEU A 24 -14.81 -8.39 -1.59
C LEU A 24 -14.53 -9.25 -0.36
N GLN A 25 -13.78 -10.33 -0.47
CA GLN A 25 -13.50 -11.24 0.64
C GLN A 25 -12.00 -11.44 0.82
N SER A 26 -11.56 -11.54 2.05
CA SER A 26 -10.15 -11.73 2.39
C SER A 26 -10.00 -12.59 3.63
N ASP A 27 -9.15 -13.62 3.54
CA ASP A 27 -8.73 -14.47 4.66
C ASP A 27 -7.42 -13.97 5.29
N ASN A 28 -7.04 -12.73 5.05
CA ASN A 28 -5.80 -12.17 5.60
C ASN A 28 -5.92 -11.99 7.11
N ARG A 29 -5.15 -12.78 7.86
CA ARG A 29 -5.17 -12.81 9.33
C ARG A 29 -4.85 -11.47 9.99
N LYS A 30 -4.04 -10.61 9.35
CA LYS A 30 -3.66 -9.30 9.89
C LYS A 30 -4.73 -8.25 9.65
N THR A 31 -5.33 -8.25 8.46
CA THR A 31 -6.32 -7.24 8.08
C THR A 31 -7.75 -7.62 8.47
N GLY A 32 -8.03 -8.91 8.63
CA GLY A 32 -9.39 -9.43 8.71
C GLY A 32 -10.08 -9.42 7.35
N ASN A 33 -11.40 -9.64 7.34
CA ASN A 33 -12.22 -9.66 6.12
C ASN A 33 -12.55 -8.26 5.59
N MET A 34 -11.51 -7.45 5.38
CA MET A 34 -11.63 -6.17 4.69
C MET A 34 -11.80 -6.37 3.18
N VAL A 35 -12.47 -5.45 2.52
CA VAL A 35 -12.35 -5.29 1.07
C VAL A 35 -10.90 -4.93 0.73
N GLN A 36 -10.25 -5.73 -0.09
CA GLN A 36 -8.85 -5.52 -0.49
C GLN A 36 -8.80 -4.88 -1.88
N THR A 37 -8.01 -3.81 -2.05
CA THR A 37 -7.87 -3.21 -3.37
C THR A 37 -6.47 -3.45 -3.93
N TYR A 38 -6.42 -3.78 -5.22
CA TYR A 38 -5.20 -4.09 -5.96
C TYR A 38 -5.08 -3.15 -7.15
N ILE A 39 -3.92 -2.55 -7.31
CA ILE A 39 -3.57 -1.72 -8.46
C ILE A 39 -2.54 -2.50 -9.27
N LEU A 40 -2.83 -2.76 -10.53
CA LEU A 40 -2.05 -3.65 -11.38
C LEU A 40 -1.76 -2.95 -12.72
N ARG A 41 -0.63 -3.28 -13.35
CA ARG A 41 -0.46 -3.00 -14.77
C ARG A 41 -1.52 -3.80 -15.54
N ALA A 42 -2.18 -3.16 -16.49
CA ALA A 42 -3.19 -3.83 -17.32
C ALA A 42 -2.56 -4.69 -18.42
N ASP A 43 -1.35 -4.36 -18.85
CA ASP A 43 -0.63 -4.97 -19.97
C ASP A 43 0.51 -5.93 -19.56
N THR A 44 0.82 -6.03 -18.26
CA THR A 44 1.98 -6.79 -17.78
C THR A 44 1.62 -7.60 -16.54
N HIS A 45 1.94 -8.90 -16.57
CA HIS A 45 1.75 -9.77 -15.40
C HIS A 45 2.56 -9.27 -14.19
N PRO A 46 2.01 -9.25 -12.96
CA PRO A 46 2.65 -8.60 -11.79
C PRO A 46 4.06 -9.11 -11.46
N VAL A 47 4.31 -10.40 -11.66
CA VAL A 47 5.66 -10.99 -11.45
C VAL A 47 6.65 -10.47 -12.49
N ASP A 48 6.21 -10.31 -13.73
CA ASP A 48 7.03 -9.77 -14.81
C ASP A 48 7.26 -8.28 -14.64
N ALA A 49 6.24 -7.51 -14.26
CA ALA A 49 6.38 -6.09 -13.94
C ALA A 49 7.46 -5.83 -12.88
N ILE A 50 7.53 -6.66 -11.82
CA ILE A 50 8.61 -6.57 -10.83
C ILE A 50 9.96 -6.92 -11.46
N ARG A 51 10.00 -7.91 -12.35
CA ARG A 51 11.24 -8.38 -12.98
C ARG A 51 11.80 -7.34 -13.94
N THR A 52 10.96 -6.66 -14.70
CA THR A 52 11.34 -5.63 -15.67
C THR A 52 11.51 -4.25 -15.05
N GLY A 53 10.88 -4.00 -13.88
CA GLY A 53 10.82 -2.70 -13.22
C GLY A 53 9.59 -1.87 -13.59
N GLU A 54 8.69 -2.40 -14.41
CA GLU A 54 7.43 -1.74 -14.83
C GLU A 54 6.42 -1.59 -13.69
N ASP A 55 6.66 -2.26 -12.54
CA ASP A 55 5.92 -2.00 -11.31
C ASP A 55 6.09 -0.56 -10.79
N SER A 56 7.00 0.25 -11.37
CA SER A 56 7.09 1.69 -11.13
C SER A 56 5.78 2.43 -11.43
N SER A 57 5.06 2.00 -12.44
CA SER A 57 3.79 2.63 -12.84
C SER A 57 2.70 2.52 -11.77
N ILE A 58 2.81 1.56 -10.86
CA ILE A 58 1.85 1.34 -9.79
C ILE A 58 2.42 1.53 -8.38
N CYS A 59 3.73 1.69 -8.24
CA CYS A 59 4.40 1.84 -6.94
C CYS A 59 5.31 3.07 -6.87
N GLY A 60 5.52 3.77 -7.99
CA GLY A 60 6.39 4.94 -8.09
C GLY A 60 7.83 4.65 -7.66
N ASP A 61 8.36 5.54 -6.84
CA ASP A 61 9.71 5.49 -6.28
C ASP A 61 9.81 4.75 -4.94
N CYS A 62 8.79 3.96 -4.56
CA CYS A 62 8.78 3.20 -3.32
C CYS A 62 10.10 2.41 -3.14
N MET A 63 10.81 2.67 -2.05
CA MET A 63 12.11 2.05 -1.77
C MET A 63 12.04 0.52 -1.55
N HIS A 64 10.85 -0.01 -1.30
CA HIS A 64 10.63 -1.45 -1.12
C HIS A 64 10.49 -2.23 -2.43
N ARG A 65 10.44 -1.55 -3.58
CA ARG A 65 10.47 -2.18 -4.91
C ARG A 65 11.78 -2.94 -5.13
N ALA A 66 11.81 -3.75 -6.18
CA ALA A 66 13.03 -4.45 -6.57
C ALA A 66 14.10 -3.45 -7.02
N ARG A 67 15.27 -3.51 -6.40
CA ARG A 67 16.43 -2.66 -6.71
C ARG A 67 17.70 -3.51 -6.79
N ILE A 68 18.67 -3.05 -7.56
CA ILE A 68 20.01 -3.62 -7.60
C ILE A 68 20.83 -3.00 -6.46
N VAL A 69 21.39 -3.84 -5.60
CA VAL A 69 22.34 -3.42 -4.56
C VAL A 69 23.70 -4.04 -4.83
N GLU A 70 24.75 -3.27 -4.62
CA GLU A 70 26.11 -3.79 -4.61
C GLU A 70 26.36 -4.50 -3.28
N THR A 71 26.92 -5.69 -3.34
CA THR A 71 27.34 -6.47 -2.17
C THR A 71 28.77 -6.95 -2.39
N ILE A 72 29.49 -7.20 -1.30
CA ILE A 72 30.83 -7.80 -1.36
C ILE A 72 30.71 -9.26 -0.93
N ASP A 73 31.19 -10.18 -1.78
CA ASP A 73 31.22 -11.60 -1.46
C ASP A 73 32.34 -11.94 -0.43
N LYS A 74 32.35 -13.15 0.08
CA LYS A 74 33.34 -13.62 1.07
C LYS A 74 34.80 -13.57 0.58
N ARG A 75 35.01 -13.33 -0.72
CA ARG A 75 36.33 -13.21 -1.36
C ARG A 75 36.67 -11.76 -1.72
N GLY A 76 35.93 -10.78 -1.18
CA GLY A 76 36.14 -9.36 -1.42
C GLY A 76 35.69 -8.86 -2.82
N ARG A 77 34.98 -9.66 -3.61
CA ARG A 77 34.55 -9.27 -4.96
C ARG A 77 33.20 -8.59 -4.94
N LYS A 78 33.05 -7.51 -5.69
CA LYS A 78 31.78 -6.84 -5.94
C LYS A 78 30.79 -7.78 -6.61
N ARG A 79 29.58 -7.82 -6.10
CA ARG A 79 28.44 -8.57 -6.63
C ARG A 79 27.23 -7.65 -6.69
N PHE A 80 26.44 -7.78 -7.72
CA PHE A 80 25.18 -7.08 -7.85
C PHE A 80 24.05 -8.05 -7.58
N LYS A 81 23.20 -7.72 -6.61
CA LYS A 81 22.07 -8.55 -6.22
C LYS A 81 20.78 -7.72 -6.31
N ARG A 82 19.76 -8.30 -6.93
CA ARG A 82 18.41 -7.72 -6.87
C ARG A 82 17.80 -8.05 -5.52
N VAL A 83 17.39 -7.02 -4.79
CA VAL A 83 16.67 -7.15 -3.51
C VAL A 83 15.32 -6.44 -3.61
N ARG A 84 14.33 -6.97 -2.91
CA ARG A 84 12.99 -6.41 -2.78
C ARG A 84 12.57 -6.57 -1.33
N THR A 85 12.28 -5.46 -0.64
CA THR A 85 11.89 -5.48 0.76
C THR A 85 10.37 -5.37 0.97
N CYS A 86 9.60 -5.17 -0.11
CA CYS A 86 8.14 -5.20 -0.05
C CYS A 86 7.64 -6.55 0.51
N TYR A 87 6.79 -6.50 1.52
CA TYR A 87 6.25 -7.69 2.20
C TYR A 87 5.17 -8.41 1.39
N VAL A 88 4.60 -7.78 0.34
CA VAL A 88 3.54 -8.39 -0.48
C VAL A 88 4.10 -9.53 -1.31
N ASN A 89 3.56 -10.73 -1.14
CA ASN A 89 3.89 -11.88 -1.99
C ASN A 89 3.11 -11.80 -3.30
N VAL A 90 3.77 -11.35 -4.35
CA VAL A 90 3.14 -11.09 -5.65
C VAL A 90 2.79 -12.37 -6.40
N GLY A 91 3.51 -13.47 -6.16
CA GLY A 91 3.26 -14.77 -6.80
C GLY A 91 2.03 -15.51 -6.28
N GLN A 92 1.33 -14.98 -5.28
CA GLN A 92 0.14 -15.58 -4.68
C GLN A 92 -1.11 -14.76 -4.98
N SER A 93 -1.65 -14.03 -3.99
CA SER A 93 -2.91 -13.30 -4.13
C SER A 93 -2.91 -12.28 -5.28
N VAL A 94 -1.82 -11.57 -5.49
CA VAL A 94 -1.71 -10.56 -6.55
C VAL A 94 -1.80 -11.20 -7.93
N ALA A 95 -1.05 -12.29 -8.17
CA ALA A 95 -1.10 -13.04 -9.42
C ALA A 95 -2.48 -13.69 -9.64
N ALA A 96 -3.12 -14.19 -8.57
CA ALA A 96 -4.47 -14.75 -8.65
C ALA A 96 -5.51 -13.69 -9.05
N VAL A 97 -5.44 -12.48 -8.47
CA VAL A 97 -6.33 -11.36 -8.83
C VAL A 97 -6.09 -10.93 -10.26
N PHE A 98 -4.84 -10.78 -10.70
CA PHE A 98 -4.52 -10.48 -12.09
C PHE A 98 -5.09 -11.55 -13.05
N GLY A 99 -4.88 -12.84 -12.75
CA GLY A 99 -5.39 -13.92 -13.58
C GLY A 99 -6.93 -13.98 -13.64
N ALA A 100 -7.63 -13.66 -12.55
CA ALA A 100 -9.09 -13.57 -12.54
C ALA A 100 -9.58 -12.37 -13.37
N TRP A 101 -8.93 -11.23 -13.26
CA TRP A 101 -9.23 -10.05 -14.08
C TRP A 101 -9.00 -10.32 -15.56
N ALA A 102 -7.86 -10.89 -15.93
CA ALA A 102 -7.53 -11.22 -17.32
C ALA A 102 -8.52 -12.21 -17.97
N ARG A 103 -9.22 -13.01 -17.16
CA ARG A 103 -10.33 -13.89 -17.63
C ARG A 103 -11.69 -13.20 -17.64
N GLY A 104 -11.77 -11.89 -17.35
CA GLY A 104 -13.03 -11.14 -17.33
C GLY A 104 -13.92 -11.43 -16.10
N SER A 105 -13.35 -11.94 -15.00
CA SER A 105 -14.14 -12.30 -13.81
C SER A 105 -14.59 -11.09 -12.98
N TYR A 106 -14.04 -9.91 -13.23
CA TYR A 106 -14.36 -8.68 -12.50
C TYR A 106 -14.97 -7.65 -13.45
N PRO A 107 -16.28 -7.37 -13.35
CA PRO A 107 -16.93 -6.31 -14.13
C PRO A 107 -16.36 -4.94 -13.75
N LEU A 108 -16.32 -4.03 -14.72
CA LEU A 108 -16.07 -2.62 -14.48
C LEU A 108 -17.34 -1.99 -13.90
N ILE A 109 -17.20 -1.33 -12.76
CA ILE A 109 -18.30 -0.66 -12.05
C ILE A 109 -17.85 0.75 -11.71
N ASP A 110 -18.72 1.74 -11.95
CA ASP A 110 -18.44 3.11 -11.53
C ASP A 110 -18.17 3.17 -10.01
N PRO A 111 -17.17 3.93 -9.53
CA PRO A 111 -16.83 3.97 -8.11
C PRO A 111 -17.99 4.41 -7.19
N ALA A 112 -18.88 5.28 -7.67
CA ALA A 112 -20.04 5.71 -6.88
C ALA A 112 -21.07 4.58 -6.74
N ASP A 113 -21.30 3.77 -7.78
CA ASP A 113 -22.13 2.56 -7.71
C ASP A 113 -21.44 1.47 -6.88
N ALA A 114 -20.12 1.33 -7.04
CA ALA A 114 -19.32 0.40 -6.24
C ALA A 114 -19.39 0.69 -4.74
N ALA A 115 -19.54 1.96 -4.34
CA ALA A 115 -19.73 2.34 -2.95
C ALA A 115 -20.97 1.69 -2.30
N GLN A 116 -22.02 1.41 -3.08
CA GLN A 116 -23.20 0.67 -2.58
C GLN A 116 -22.88 -0.79 -2.28
N LEU A 117 -22.05 -1.43 -3.12
CA LEU A 117 -21.67 -2.84 -2.97
C LEU A 117 -20.77 -3.09 -1.75
N ILE A 118 -20.05 -2.06 -1.31
CA ILE A 118 -19.16 -2.14 -0.15
C ILE A 118 -19.65 -1.32 1.04
N ALA A 119 -20.91 -0.87 0.99
CA ALA A 119 -21.51 -0.14 2.11
C ALA A 119 -21.32 -0.90 3.42
N ASP A 120 -21.05 -0.17 4.51
CA ASP A 120 -20.80 -0.68 5.86
C ASP A 120 -19.62 -1.65 5.99
N ARG A 121 -18.77 -1.77 4.96
CA ARG A 121 -17.56 -2.57 5.00
C ARG A 121 -16.31 -1.72 5.19
N VAL A 122 -15.25 -2.32 5.72
CA VAL A 122 -13.95 -1.66 5.86
C VAL A 122 -13.08 -1.97 4.64
N VAL A 123 -12.43 -0.94 4.10
CA VAL A 123 -11.63 -1.02 2.86
C VAL A 123 -10.14 -0.89 3.15
N ARG A 124 -9.33 -1.79 2.60
CA ARG A 124 -7.88 -1.66 2.52
C ARG A 124 -7.51 -1.02 1.19
N ILE A 125 -7.16 0.26 1.22
CA ILE A 125 -6.70 1.04 0.08
C ILE A 125 -5.24 0.66 -0.22
N GLY A 126 -4.97 0.17 -1.43
CA GLY A 126 -3.64 -0.21 -1.86
C GLY A 126 -3.07 -1.42 -1.12
N SER A 127 -3.78 -2.56 -1.13
CA SER A 127 -3.22 -3.83 -0.66
C SER A 127 -2.01 -4.26 -1.49
N TYR A 128 -2.02 -3.90 -2.77
CA TYR A 128 -0.88 -3.92 -3.68
C TYR A 128 -0.98 -2.73 -4.64
N GLY A 129 0.16 -2.09 -4.93
CA GLY A 129 0.24 -0.83 -5.63
C GLY A 129 0.00 0.38 -4.71
N ASP A 130 0.49 1.53 -5.13
CA ASP A 130 0.33 2.79 -4.40
C ASP A 130 -0.98 3.47 -4.82
N PRO A 131 -1.82 3.90 -3.87
CA PRO A 131 -3.07 4.59 -4.17
C PRO A 131 -2.91 5.81 -5.08
N ALA A 132 -1.77 6.48 -5.06
CA ALA A 132 -1.49 7.63 -5.89
C ALA A 132 -1.39 7.32 -7.39
N ALA A 133 -1.30 6.04 -7.79
CA ALA A 133 -1.39 5.66 -9.19
C ALA A 133 -2.80 5.84 -9.78
N VAL A 134 -3.83 5.89 -8.92
CA VAL A 134 -5.25 6.08 -9.30
C VAL A 134 -5.69 7.48 -8.92
N PRO A 135 -6.48 8.19 -9.75
CA PRO A 135 -6.98 9.53 -9.40
C PRO A 135 -7.72 9.53 -8.06
N ALA A 136 -7.39 10.48 -7.17
CA ALA A 136 -7.92 10.53 -5.80
C ALA A 136 -9.46 10.52 -5.74
N GLY A 137 -10.13 11.13 -6.72
CA GLY A 137 -11.60 11.15 -6.80
C GLY A 137 -12.25 9.77 -6.85
N HIS A 138 -11.60 8.78 -7.50
CA HIS A 138 -12.10 7.40 -7.55
C HIS A 138 -12.06 6.72 -6.17
N TRP A 139 -11.04 7.01 -5.38
CA TRP A 139 -10.94 6.51 -4.00
C TRP A 139 -12.01 7.11 -3.11
N HIS A 140 -12.18 8.45 -3.16
CA HIS A 140 -13.21 9.14 -2.37
C HIS A 140 -14.61 8.64 -2.74
N ALA A 141 -14.91 8.45 -4.02
CA ALA A 141 -16.18 7.90 -4.46
C ALA A 141 -16.38 6.47 -3.96
N LEU A 142 -15.38 5.60 -4.13
CA LEU A 142 -15.44 4.20 -3.69
C LEU A 142 -15.74 4.08 -2.19
N ILE A 143 -15.02 4.83 -1.34
CA ILE A 143 -15.15 4.68 0.12
C ILE A 143 -16.25 5.52 0.74
N ALA A 144 -17.04 6.25 -0.05
CA ALA A 144 -18.03 7.21 0.44
C ALA A 144 -19.06 6.60 1.41
N ARG A 145 -19.31 5.28 1.31
CA ARG A 145 -20.24 4.55 2.18
C ARG A 145 -19.55 3.46 3.03
N ALA A 146 -18.23 3.44 3.04
CA ALA A 146 -17.49 2.44 3.82
C ALA A 146 -17.57 2.73 5.33
N ALA A 147 -17.62 1.68 6.14
CA ALA A 147 -17.55 1.79 7.62
C ALA A 147 -16.18 2.25 8.12
N GLY A 148 -15.23 2.39 7.22
CA GLY A 148 -13.88 2.86 7.46
C GLY A 148 -12.89 2.31 6.44
N HIS A 149 -11.68 2.80 6.51
CA HIS A 149 -10.64 2.40 5.56
C HIS A 149 -9.26 2.44 6.23
N THR A 150 -8.28 1.85 5.57
CA THR A 150 -6.86 1.99 5.89
C THR A 150 -6.05 1.99 4.60
N GLY A 151 -4.97 2.76 4.56
CA GLY A 151 -4.10 2.82 3.38
C GLY A 151 -2.80 3.56 3.63
N TYR A 152 -1.87 3.41 2.70
CA TYR A 152 -0.57 4.09 2.72
C TYR A 152 -0.19 4.52 1.29
N SER A 153 0.56 5.63 1.18
CA SER A 153 1.18 6.04 -0.08
C SER A 153 2.64 6.40 0.17
N HIS A 154 3.55 5.90 -0.67
CA HIS A 154 4.93 6.38 -0.75
C HIS A 154 5.04 7.64 -1.62
N GLN A 155 4.02 7.89 -2.46
CA GLN A 155 3.99 9.03 -3.38
C GLN A 155 3.45 10.32 -2.73
N TRP A 156 3.36 10.37 -1.40
CA TRP A 156 2.78 11.47 -0.63
C TRP A 156 3.41 12.86 -0.90
N ARG A 157 4.63 12.91 -1.46
CA ARG A 157 5.28 14.16 -1.88
C ARG A 157 4.73 14.72 -3.18
N MET A 158 4.14 13.86 -4.01
CA MET A 158 3.71 14.23 -5.35
C MET A 158 2.45 15.07 -5.32
N ALA A 159 2.35 16.06 -6.22
CA ALA A 159 1.20 16.97 -6.28
C ALA A 159 -0.13 16.22 -6.47
N HIS A 160 -0.16 15.21 -7.34
CA HIS A 160 -1.35 14.40 -7.60
C HIS A 160 -1.78 13.53 -6.41
N ALA A 161 -0.87 13.25 -5.46
CA ALA A 161 -1.18 12.47 -4.26
C ALA A 161 -1.81 13.30 -3.12
N GLN A 162 -1.79 14.64 -3.18
CA GLN A 162 -2.27 15.47 -2.08
C GLN A 162 -3.75 15.28 -1.79
N GLY A 163 -4.54 14.92 -2.78
CA GLY A 163 -5.96 14.56 -2.58
C GLY A 163 -6.19 13.27 -1.77
N LEU A 164 -5.14 12.50 -1.49
CA LEU A 164 -5.22 11.27 -0.69
C LEU A 164 -4.90 11.48 0.79
N ARG A 165 -4.34 12.64 1.18
CA ARG A 165 -3.86 12.91 2.54
C ARG A 165 -4.88 12.58 3.62
N ASP A 166 -6.15 12.83 3.35
CA ASP A 166 -7.23 12.67 4.31
C ASP A 166 -7.69 11.22 4.47
N ILE A 167 -7.30 10.32 3.55
CA ILE A 167 -7.77 8.93 3.50
C ILE A 167 -6.66 7.87 3.59
N VAL A 168 -5.39 8.24 3.40
CA VAL A 168 -4.26 7.33 3.58
C VAL A 168 -3.12 7.98 4.36
N MET A 169 -2.24 7.17 4.94
CA MET A 169 -1.05 7.62 5.64
C MET A 169 0.10 7.85 4.65
N ALA A 170 0.96 8.83 4.93
CA ALA A 170 2.27 8.89 4.27
C ALA A 170 3.14 7.73 4.76
N SER A 171 3.58 6.86 3.87
CA SER A 171 4.57 5.84 4.20
C SER A 171 5.94 6.50 4.28
N ALA A 172 6.54 6.46 5.46
CA ALA A 172 7.83 7.10 5.76
C ALA A 172 8.85 6.03 6.17
N ASP A 173 9.97 5.99 5.46
CA ASP A 173 11.00 4.99 5.66
C ASP A 173 12.25 5.57 6.38
N SER A 174 12.19 6.87 6.72
CA SER A 174 13.22 7.59 7.47
C SER A 174 12.60 8.60 8.43
N ALA A 175 13.40 9.06 9.41
CA ALA A 175 13.01 10.15 10.30
C ALA A 175 12.76 11.46 9.52
N GLN A 176 13.60 11.74 8.52
CA GLN A 176 13.45 12.91 7.66
C GLN A 176 12.14 12.87 6.87
N ASP A 177 11.79 11.73 6.27
CA ASP A 177 10.53 11.54 5.56
C ASP A 177 9.34 11.75 6.45
N ARG A 178 9.38 11.15 7.65
CA ARG A 178 8.34 11.32 8.66
C ARG A 178 8.11 12.79 9.00
N ASP A 179 9.19 13.51 9.29
CA ASP A 179 9.10 14.89 9.75
C ASP A 179 8.64 15.81 8.61
N LEU A 180 9.10 15.58 7.38
CA LEU A 180 8.62 16.29 6.20
C LEU A 180 7.13 16.00 5.93
N ALA A 181 6.70 14.74 5.96
CA ALA A 181 5.31 14.39 5.76
C ALA A 181 4.39 15.07 6.80
N ARG A 182 4.82 15.10 8.06
CA ARG A 182 4.09 15.79 9.12
C ARG A 182 4.02 17.30 8.90
N ALA A 183 5.11 17.92 8.45
CA ALA A 183 5.12 19.34 8.08
C ALA A 183 4.16 19.66 6.92
N MET A 184 3.93 18.68 6.02
CA MET A 184 2.94 18.76 4.93
C MET A 184 1.51 18.39 5.38
N GLY A 185 1.27 18.16 6.66
CA GLY A 185 -0.05 17.84 7.21
C GLY A 185 -0.48 16.37 7.10
N TRP A 186 0.42 15.47 6.73
CA TRP A 186 0.12 14.04 6.68
C TRP A 186 0.26 13.39 8.07
N ARG A 187 -0.56 12.40 8.36
CA ARG A 187 -0.24 11.38 9.36
C ARG A 187 0.66 10.32 8.71
N THR A 188 1.58 9.74 9.49
CA THR A 188 2.63 8.87 8.96
C THR A 188 2.47 7.42 9.40
N PHE A 189 2.82 6.52 8.48
CA PHE A 189 3.09 5.13 8.78
C PHE A 189 4.58 4.89 8.58
N THR A 190 5.30 4.66 9.69
CA THR A 190 6.76 4.57 9.70
C THR A 190 7.19 3.12 9.79
N VAL A 191 8.06 2.70 8.87
CA VAL A 191 8.76 1.41 8.96
C VAL A 191 10.09 1.64 9.67
N ARG A 192 10.38 0.88 10.71
CA ARG A 192 11.61 1.00 11.52
C ARG A 192 12.26 -0.36 11.75
N THR A 193 13.51 -0.36 12.16
CA THR A 193 14.20 -1.54 12.69
C THR A 193 13.81 -1.79 14.15
N ALA A 194 14.09 -2.98 14.67
CA ALA A 194 13.68 -3.35 16.03
C ALA A 194 14.42 -2.56 17.13
N ASP A 195 15.60 -2.07 16.84
CA ASP A 195 16.44 -1.25 17.73
C ASP A 195 16.05 0.24 17.74
N GLN A 196 15.27 0.70 16.77
CA GLN A 196 14.80 2.08 16.73
C GLN A 196 13.58 2.27 17.64
N SER A 197 13.59 3.32 18.44
CA SER A 197 12.48 3.72 19.30
C SER A 197 11.35 4.36 18.51
N LEU A 198 10.15 4.37 19.09
CA LEU A 198 9.02 5.15 18.59
C LEU A 198 9.34 6.65 18.68
N ALA A 199 9.02 7.39 17.63
CA ALA A 199 9.12 8.85 17.68
C ALA A 199 7.94 9.45 18.47
N ALA A 200 8.05 10.73 18.80
CA ALA A 200 6.95 11.46 19.43
C ALA A 200 5.68 11.35 18.60
N ARG A 201 4.55 11.12 19.26
CA ARG A 201 3.22 10.95 18.63
C ARG A 201 3.13 9.74 17.68
N GLU A 202 3.91 8.70 17.92
CA GLU A 202 3.78 7.40 17.26
C GLU A 202 3.33 6.32 18.25
N ILE A 203 2.57 5.36 17.73
CA ILE A 203 2.24 4.11 18.42
C ILE A 203 2.75 2.93 17.61
N ALA A 204 3.14 1.86 18.30
CA ALA A 204 3.36 0.58 17.62
C ALA A 204 2.05 0.08 16.99
N CYS A 205 2.14 -0.47 15.77
CA CYS A 205 0.97 -1.01 15.07
C CYS A 205 0.25 -2.05 15.93
N PRO A 206 -1.02 -1.85 16.34
CA PRO A 206 -1.73 -2.79 17.20
C PRO A 206 -1.93 -4.18 16.59
N ALA A 207 -1.78 -4.31 15.27
CA ALA A 207 -1.88 -5.56 14.52
C ALA A 207 -0.51 -6.21 14.25
N SER A 208 0.54 -5.77 14.94
CA SER A 208 1.90 -6.33 14.84
C SER A 208 2.33 -7.00 16.15
N PRO A 209 3.35 -7.88 16.11
CA PRO A 209 3.88 -8.51 17.31
C PRO A 209 4.34 -7.49 18.36
N GLU A 210 5.07 -6.45 17.96
CA GLU A 210 5.53 -5.38 18.87
C GLU A 210 4.39 -4.54 19.43
N GLY A 211 3.25 -4.50 18.76
CA GLY A 211 1.99 -3.91 19.25
C GLY A 211 1.13 -4.89 20.04
N GLY A 212 1.58 -6.14 20.20
CA GLY A 212 0.92 -7.19 20.97
C GLY A 212 -0.19 -7.93 20.21
N ASN A 213 -0.30 -7.78 18.88
CA ASN A 213 -1.35 -8.42 18.05
C ASN A 213 -2.77 -8.23 18.61
N ARG A 214 -3.03 -7.08 19.22
CA ARG A 214 -4.26 -6.83 19.99
C ARG A 214 -5.51 -6.64 19.13
N ARG A 215 -5.33 -6.30 17.84
CA ARG A 215 -6.43 -6.00 16.92
C ARG A 215 -6.07 -6.35 15.50
N GLN A 216 -7.07 -6.73 14.71
CA GLN A 216 -6.96 -6.75 13.25
C GLN A 216 -7.19 -5.33 12.69
N CYS A 217 -6.74 -5.08 11.44
CA CYS A 217 -6.91 -3.77 10.81
C CYS A 217 -8.40 -3.38 10.65
N ILE A 218 -9.26 -4.36 10.40
CA ILE A 218 -10.71 -4.17 10.27
C ILE A 218 -11.32 -3.50 11.52
N ASP A 219 -10.82 -3.82 12.71
CA ASP A 219 -11.29 -3.25 13.98
C ASP A 219 -10.52 -1.99 14.37
N CYS A 220 -9.22 -1.95 14.04
CA CYS A 220 -8.31 -0.89 14.47
C CYS A 220 -8.52 0.42 13.71
N LYS A 221 -8.54 0.38 12.38
CA LYS A 221 -8.66 1.51 11.44
C LYS A 221 -7.74 2.71 11.73
N ALA A 222 -6.62 2.51 12.44
CA ALA A 222 -5.74 3.62 12.84
C ALA A 222 -5.01 4.28 11.65
N CYS A 223 -4.95 3.61 10.49
CA CYS A 223 -4.24 4.07 9.31
C CYS A 223 -5.19 4.69 8.26
N ASP A 224 -6.06 5.59 8.71
CA ASP A 224 -7.18 6.18 7.97
C ASP A 224 -6.89 7.59 7.40
N GLY A 225 -5.63 8.01 7.37
CA GLY A 225 -5.26 9.35 6.90
C GLY A 225 -5.41 10.44 7.96
N ALA A 226 -5.41 11.70 7.52
CA ALA A 226 -5.48 12.88 8.38
C ALA A 226 -6.89 13.48 8.50
N GLY A 227 -7.85 13.06 7.66
CA GLY A 227 -9.12 13.76 7.46
C GLY A 227 -10.03 13.85 8.68
N LEU A 228 -10.23 12.76 9.42
CA LEU A 228 -11.16 12.76 10.55
C LEU A 228 -10.53 13.27 11.85
N ASN A 229 -9.24 13.07 12.04
CA ASN A 229 -8.55 13.49 13.24
C ASN A 229 -7.03 13.53 13.05
N ALA A 230 -6.53 14.63 12.53
CA ALA A 230 -5.10 14.88 12.34
C ALA A 230 -4.30 14.84 13.66
N ALA A 231 -4.95 15.01 14.82
CA ALA A 231 -4.32 14.94 16.12
C ALA A 231 -4.05 13.50 16.61
N ARG A 232 -4.63 12.48 15.98
CA ARG A 232 -4.37 11.07 16.33
C ARG A 232 -2.89 10.72 16.11
N ALA A 233 -2.40 9.80 16.91
CA ALA A 233 -1.04 9.31 16.79
C ALA A 233 -0.80 8.65 15.41
N SER A 234 0.38 8.88 14.86
CA SER A 234 0.91 8.15 13.72
C SER A 234 1.21 6.69 14.10
N VAL A 235 1.36 5.82 13.13
CA VAL A 235 1.59 4.39 13.37
C VAL A 235 2.99 4.02 12.91
N SER A 236 3.69 3.23 13.71
CA SER A 236 5.00 2.68 13.35
C SER A 236 4.98 1.16 13.43
N ILE A 237 5.72 0.50 12.55
CA ILE A 237 5.84 -0.95 12.50
C ILE A 237 7.31 -1.36 12.37
N VAL A 238 7.70 -2.42 13.07
CA VAL A 238 9.00 -3.05 12.83
C VAL A 238 8.97 -3.78 11.50
N VAL A 239 10.02 -3.57 10.69
CA VAL A 239 10.15 -4.26 9.41
C VAL A 239 10.00 -5.75 9.57
N HIS A 240 9.20 -6.38 8.73
CA HIS A 240 8.90 -7.81 8.80
C HIS A 240 8.79 -8.43 7.40
N GLY A 241 8.68 -9.76 7.35
CA GLY A 241 8.63 -10.52 6.11
C GLY A 241 9.98 -11.14 5.75
N ALA A 242 9.97 -12.02 4.75
CA ALA A 242 11.12 -12.85 4.37
C ALA A 242 12.37 -12.03 3.96
N MET A 243 12.17 -10.81 3.50
CA MET A 243 13.23 -9.92 3.00
C MET A 243 13.57 -8.78 3.98
N ALA A 244 13.02 -8.77 5.20
CA ALA A 244 13.25 -7.74 6.21
C ALA A 244 14.75 -7.47 6.48
N ARG A 245 15.59 -8.50 6.41
CA ARG A 245 17.06 -8.40 6.56
C ARG A 245 17.76 -7.49 5.53
N HIS A 246 17.08 -7.12 4.46
CA HIS A 246 17.61 -6.22 3.43
C HIS A 246 17.05 -4.80 3.56
N PHE A 247 16.20 -4.57 4.55
CA PHE A 247 15.76 -3.24 4.90
C PHE A 247 16.90 -2.51 5.63
N VAL A 248 17.29 -1.40 5.09
CA VAL A 248 18.21 -0.47 5.75
C VAL A 248 17.34 0.76 6.01
N GLY A 249 16.95 0.94 7.27
CA GLY A 249 16.30 2.18 7.69
C GLY A 249 17.25 3.33 7.39
N ALA A 250 16.75 4.35 6.69
CA ALA A 250 17.51 5.55 6.40
C ALA A 250 17.52 6.49 7.61
#